data_c475742c166f173251427ec9cf4fbd28
#
_entry.id   c475742c166f173251427ec9cf4fbd28
#
_cell.length_a   1.000
_cell.length_b   1.000
_cell.length_c   1.000
_cell.angle_alpha   90.00
_cell.angle_beta   90.00
_cell.angle_gamma   90.00
#
_symmetry.space_group_name_H-M   'P 1'
#
loop_
_entity.id
_entity.type
_entity.pdbx_description
1 polymer ?
#
loop_
_entity_poly.entity_id
_entity_poly.type
_entity_poly.pdbx_seq_one_letter_code
_entity_poly.pdbx_strand_id
1 'polypeptide(L)'
;AAINGELQPKDKITAVGQGEDGELVDVIGWRLDDVVQLIRGPADTVVRLQVMPAGALPGAEERMINLTRNQVKLEEQAAKSEVITVPRDGRDWTIGVIEVPSFYRDYRALSNGDKDYTSTTKDVKRLIGELEEQGIDGLIIDLRNNGGGHLTEATALSGLFIDNGPVVQLRNSNGRISRLDDPDPVPRVAYNG
;
A
#
# COMPACT_ATOMS: atom_id res chain seq x y z
N ALA A 1 -5.66 -0.32 13.83
CA ALA A 1 -6.88 -1.09 14.15
C ALA A 1 -6.64 -2.59 13.96
N ALA A 2 -6.09 -3.02 12.83
CA ALA A 2 -5.80 -4.44 12.58
C ALA A 2 -4.79 -5.04 13.59
N ILE A 3 -3.86 -4.25 14.10
CA ILE A 3 -2.82 -4.71 15.04
C ILE A 3 -3.42 -5.04 16.42
N ASN A 4 -4.45 -4.31 16.87
CA ASN A 4 -5.09 -4.55 18.17
C ASN A 4 -6.05 -5.76 18.15
N GLY A 5 -6.39 -6.28 16.98
CA GLY A 5 -7.32 -7.41 16.84
C GLY A 5 -8.78 -7.11 17.23
N GLU A 6 -9.06 -5.88 17.65
CA GLU A 6 -10.40 -5.48 18.10
C GLU A 6 -11.37 -5.25 16.93
N LEU A 7 -10.87 -4.80 15.78
CA LEU A 7 -11.66 -4.65 14.56
C LEU A 7 -11.37 -5.81 13.60
N GLN A 8 -12.42 -6.48 13.17
CA GLN A 8 -12.33 -7.63 12.27
C GLN A 8 -12.77 -7.25 10.85
N PRO A 9 -12.26 -7.96 9.82
CA PRO A 9 -12.78 -7.81 8.47
C PRO A 9 -14.31 -8.03 8.43
N LYS A 10 -15.02 -7.17 7.69
CA LYS A 10 -16.49 -7.15 7.56
C LYS A 10 -17.26 -6.62 8.77
N ASP A 11 -16.61 -6.18 9.85
CA ASP A 11 -17.28 -5.39 10.88
C ASP A 11 -17.80 -4.09 10.27
N LYS A 12 -18.96 -3.62 10.74
CA LYS A 12 -19.60 -2.38 10.24
C LYS A 12 -19.48 -1.29 11.29
N ILE A 13 -18.88 -0.17 10.91
CA ILE A 13 -18.83 1.03 11.76
C ILE A 13 -20.18 1.73 11.65
N THR A 14 -20.84 1.93 12.78
CA THR A 14 -22.16 2.57 12.90
C THR A 14 -22.06 4.00 13.38
N ALA A 15 -21.11 4.31 14.28
CA ALA A 15 -20.87 5.68 14.71
C ALA A 15 -19.38 5.94 14.98
N VAL A 16 -19.00 7.23 14.95
CA VAL A 16 -17.61 7.69 15.19
C VAL A 16 -17.63 8.85 16.19
N GLY A 17 -16.83 8.75 17.25
CA GLY A 17 -16.62 9.82 18.24
C GLY A 17 -15.18 10.29 18.28
N GLN A 18 -14.98 11.59 18.61
CA GLN A 18 -13.64 12.16 18.75
C GLN A 18 -13.25 12.26 20.23
N GLY A 19 -12.00 11.92 20.54
CA GLY A 19 -11.50 11.93 21.91
C GLY A 19 -12.15 10.85 22.80
N GLU A 20 -11.93 10.94 24.09
CA GLU A 20 -12.44 9.95 25.05
C GLU A 20 -13.93 10.12 25.34
N ASP A 21 -14.44 11.36 25.31
CA ASP A 21 -15.80 11.71 25.74
C ASP A 21 -16.63 12.47 24.66
N GLY A 22 -16.10 12.65 23.42
CA GLY A 22 -16.79 13.40 22.39
C GLY A 22 -18.11 12.72 21.97
N GLU A 23 -19.04 13.49 21.42
CA GLU A 23 -20.30 12.98 20.90
C GLU A 23 -20.07 11.95 19.79
N LEU A 24 -20.88 10.90 19.78
CA LEU A 24 -20.90 9.90 18.72
C LEU A 24 -21.74 10.39 17.55
N VAL A 25 -21.13 10.48 16.39
CA VAL A 25 -21.78 10.84 15.14
C VAL A 25 -22.18 9.54 14.42
N ASP A 26 -23.49 9.36 14.19
CA ASP A 26 -24.00 8.26 13.39
C ASP A 26 -23.53 8.41 11.92
N VAL A 27 -22.92 7.37 11.39
CA VAL A 27 -22.35 7.37 10.02
C VAL A 27 -23.06 6.37 9.11
N ILE A 28 -24.17 5.78 9.55
CA ILE A 28 -24.94 4.83 8.71
C ILE A 28 -25.45 5.54 7.46
N GLY A 29 -25.14 4.98 6.31
CA GLY A 29 -25.52 5.53 5.01
C GLY A 29 -24.63 6.67 4.49
N TRP A 30 -23.60 7.05 5.22
CA TRP A 30 -22.62 8.04 4.75
C TRP A 30 -21.75 7.45 3.63
N ARG A 31 -21.16 8.34 2.84
CA ARG A 31 -20.15 7.92 1.87
C ARG A 31 -18.89 7.46 2.61
N LEU A 32 -18.26 6.42 2.09
CA LEU A 32 -17.06 5.84 2.71
C LEU A 32 -15.96 6.90 2.94
N ASP A 33 -15.74 7.79 1.97
CA ASP A 33 -14.73 8.84 2.06
C ASP A 33 -14.99 9.81 3.21
N ASP A 34 -16.24 10.16 3.47
CA ASP A 34 -16.63 11.06 4.54
C ASP A 34 -16.40 10.40 5.92
N VAL A 35 -16.73 9.12 6.05
CA VAL A 35 -16.45 8.34 7.26
C VAL A 35 -14.95 8.19 7.49
N VAL A 36 -14.18 7.92 6.44
CA VAL A 36 -12.71 7.83 6.53
C VAL A 36 -12.10 9.16 6.99
N GLN A 37 -12.60 10.31 6.51
CA GLN A 37 -12.12 11.62 6.97
C GLN A 37 -12.43 11.85 8.45
N LEU A 38 -13.58 11.38 8.94
CA LEU A 38 -13.96 11.50 10.34
C LEU A 38 -13.09 10.60 11.24
N ILE A 39 -12.67 9.42 10.76
CA ILE A 39 -11.79 8.50 11.48
C ILE A 39 -10.35 9.01 11.51
N ARG A 40 -9.87 9.64 10.44
CA ARG A 40 -8.53 10.21 10.36
C ARG A 40 -8.39 11.41 11.29
N GLY A 41 -7.16 11.66 11.75
CA GLY A 41 -6.85 12.81 12.61
C GLY A 41 -5.40 12.84 13.02
N PRO A 42 -4.98 13.81 13.84
CA PRO A 42 -3.62 13.92 14.34
C PRO A 42 -3.19 12.66 15.10
N ALA A 43 -1.88 12.31 15.01
CA ALA A 43 -1.31 11.23 15.80
C ALA A 43 -1.55 11.50 17.30
N ASP A 44 -1.56 10.44 18.09
CA ASP A 44 -1.75 10.43 19.54
C ASP A 44 -3.13 10.94 20.02
N THR A 45 -4.07 11.16 19.10
CA THR A 45 -5.47 11.45 19.44
C THR A 45 -6.32 10.18 19.43
N VAL A 46 -7.36 10.14 20.26
CA VAL A 46 -8.29 9.01 20.34
C VAL A 46 -9.44 9.20 19.36
N VAL A 47 -9.83 8.13 18.68
CA VAL A 47 -11.10 8.00 17.95
C VAL A 47 -11.86 6.81 18.53
N ARG A 48 -13.14 6.99 18.77
CA ARG A 48 -14.04 5.93 19.21
C ARG A 48 -14.90 5.47 18.06
N LEU A 49 -14.98 4.17 17.90
CA LEU A 49 -15.79 3.55 16.84
C LEU A 49 -16.86 2.69 17.51
N GLN A 50 -18.10 2.96 17.19
CA GLN A 50 -19.21 2.04 17.50
C GLN A 50 -19.32 1.06 16.35
N VAL A 51 -19.27 -0.22 16.65
CA VAL A 51 -19.05 -1.27 15.66
C VAL A 51 -20.03 -2.41 15.83
N MET A 52 -20.72 -2.76 14.77
CA MET A 52 -21.51 -3.97 14.68
C MET A 52 -20.65 -5.11 14.15
N PRO A 53 -20.49 -6.23 14.88
CA PRO A 53 -19.70 -7.36 14.44
C PRO A 53 -20.20 -7.96 13.12
N ALA A 54 -19.25 -8.52 12.34
CA ALA A 54 -19.59 -9.24 11.12
C ALA A 54 -20.53 -10.42 11.42
N GLY A 55 -21.63 -10.53 10.68
CA GLY A 55 -22.62 -11.60 10.87
C GLY A 55 -23.57 -11.41 12.05
N ALA A 56 -23.53 -10.27 12.75
CA ALA A 56 -24.47 -9.96 13.81
C ALA A 56 -25.92 -9.92 13.30
N LEU A 57 -26.84 -10.48 14.09
CA LEU A 57 -28.26 -10.41 13.80
C LEU A 57 -28.81 -9.00 14.07
N PRO A 58 -29.95 -8.61 13.46
CA PRO A 58 -30.62 -7.35 13.77
C PRO A 58 -30.89 -7.23 15.27
N GLY A 59 -30.44 -6.13 15.90
CA GLY A 59 -30.58 -5.90 17.34
C GLY A 59 -29.45 -6.48 18.21
N ALA A 60 -28.38 -6.99 17.63
CA ALA A 60 -27.18 -7.37 18.37
C ALA A 60 -26.53 -6.14 19.03
N GLU A 61 -25.89 -6.33 20.18
CA GLU A 61 -25.16 -5.28 20.85
C GLU A 61 -23.96 -4.82 20.03
N GLU A 62 -23.86 -3.51 19.85
CA GLU A 62 -22.71 -2.88 19.22
C GLU A 62 -21.55 -2.75 20.22
N ARG A 63 -20.34 -2.88 19.72
CA ARG A 63 -19.13 -2.75 20.53
C ARG A 63 -18.53 -1.37 20.38
N MET A 64 -18.04 -0.80 21.47
CA MET A 64 -17.24 0.41 21.44
C MET A 64 -15.77 0.02 21.37
N ILE A 65 -15.06 0.54 20.36
CA ILE A 65 -13.63 0.35 20.19
C ILE A 65 -12.95 1.71 20.26
N ASN A 66 -12.00 1.84 21.17
CA ASN A 66 -11.19 3.05 21.32
C ASN A 66 -9.84 2.84 20.61
N LEU A 67 -9.55 3.67 19.62
CA LEU A 67 -8.31 3.59 18.87
C LEU A 67 -7.50 4.87 19.08
N THR A 68 -6.29 4.74 19.55
CA THR A 68 -5.32 5.84 19.50
C THR A 68 -4.76 5.92 18.09
N ARG A 69 -4.94 7.08 17.47
CA ARG A 69 -4.38 7.32 16.14
C ARG A 69 -2.86 7.30 16.23
N ASN A 70 -2.25 6.59 15.34
CA ASN A 70 -0.81 6.59 15.22
C ASN A 70 -0.44 6.85 13.76
N GLN A 71 0.76 7.34 13.54
CA GLN A 71 1.30 7.42 12.19
C GLN A 71 1.44 5.99 11.67
N VAL A 72 0.72 5.65 10.61
CA VAL A 72 0.92 4.37 9.93
C VAL A 72 2.34 4.40 9.36
N LYS A 73 3.20 3.54 9.89
CA LYS A 73 4.57 3.45 9.39
C LYS A 73 4.52 2.96 7.95
N LEU A 74 5.24 3.62 7.07
CA LEU A 74 5.40 3.17 5.68
C LEU A 74 5.91 1.73 5.61
N GLU A 75 6.70 1.30 6.60
CA GLU A 75 7.20 -0.07 6.75
C GLU A 75 6.09 -1.14 6.83
N GLU A 76 4.92 -0.83 7.40
CA GLU A 76 3.78 -1.77 7.45
C GLU A 76 3.11 -1.95 6.08
N GLN A 77 3.26 -0.96 5.19
CA GLN A 77 2.76 -0.97 3.83
C GLN A 77 3.89 -1.15 2.80
N ALA A 78 5.10 -1.41 3.26
CA ALA A 78 6.26 -1.62 2.39
C ALA A 78 6.11 -2.90 1.57
N ALA A 79 6.77 -2.91 0.42
CA ALA A 79 6.91 -4.10 -0.39
C ALA A 79 7.59 -5.21 0.41
N LYS A 80 7.16 -6.46 0.21
CA LYS A 80 7.68 -7.64 0.87
C LYS A 80 8.01 -8.70 -0.16
N SER A 81 9.02 -9.52 0.13
CA SER A 81 9.39 -10.63 -0.74
C SER A 81 9.22 -11.97 -0.05
N GLU A 82 8.95 -12.98 -0.84
CA GLU A 82 9.01 -14.38 -0.47
C GLU A 82 9.59 -15.21 -1.61
N VAL A 83 10.08 -16.38 -1.29
CA VAL A 83 10.56 -17.36 -2.29
C VAL A 83 9.63 -18.55 -2.27
N ILE A 84 9.14 -18.93 -3.43
CA ILE A 84 8.30 -20.12 -3.62
C ILE A 84 8.99 -21.12 -4.52
N THR A 85 8.75 -22.41 -4.30
CA THR A 85 9.22 -23.48 -5.18
C THR A 85 8.05 -23.99 -6.03
N VAL A 86 8.24 -23.99 -7.34
CA VAL A 86 7.23 -24.43 -8.30
C VAL A 86 7.77 -25.65 -9.05
N PRO A 87 7.26 -26.87 -8.76
CA PRO A 87 7.63 -28.06 -9.52
C PRO A 87 7.02 -28.01 -10.92
N ARG A 88 7.86 -28.04 -11.95
CA ARG A 88 7.41 -28.03 -13.34
C ARG A 88 8.43 -28.74 -14.23
N ASP A 89 7.94 -29.57 -15.15
CA ASP A 89 8.74 -30.30 -16.17
C ASP A 89 9.88 -31.15 -15.58
N GLY A 90 9.64 -31.76 -14.39
CA GLY A 90 10.62 -32.59 -13.70
C GLY A 90 11.75 -31.82 -12.98
N ARG A 91 11.63 -30.53 -12.87
CA ARG A 91 12.54 -29.61 -12.17
C ARG A 91 11.75 -28.74 -11.18
N ASP A 92 12.40 -28.42 -10.08
CA ASP A 92 11.92 -27.41 -9.14
C ASP A 92 12.47 -26.04 -9.55
N TRP A 93 11.55 -25.08 -9.74
CA TRP A 93 11.87 -23.70 -10.05
C TRP A 93 11.77 -22.86 -8.77
N THR A 94 12.78 -22.06 -8.50
CA THR A 94 12.81 -21.14 -7.37
C THR A 94 12.37 -19.78 -7.84
N ILE A 95 11.19 -19.33 -7.43
CA ILE A 95 10.57 -18.08 -7.89
C ILE A 95 10.54 -17.08 -6.73
N GLY A 96 11.14 -15.92 -6.96
CA GLY A 96 10.96 -14.77 -6.08
C GLY A 96 9.62 -14.09 -6.33
N VAL A 97 8.89 -13.77 -5.29
CA VAL A 97 7.64 -13.01 -5.36
C VAL A 97 7.80 -11.74 -4.55
N ILE A 98 7.54 -10.59 -5.16
CA ILE A 98 7.51 -9.30 -4.45
C ILE A 98 6.09 -8.76 -4.47
N GLU A 99 5.45 -8.72 -3.31
CA GLU A 99 4.15 -8.09 -3.12
C GLU A 99 4.31 -6.57 -2.96
N VAL A 100 3.61 -5.81 -3.78
CA VAL A 100 3.62 -4.33 -3.74
C VAL A 100 2.22 -3.82 -3.46
N PRO A 101 1.87 -3.54 -2.19
CA PRO A 101 0.50 -3.18 -1.79
C PRO A 101 0.08 -1.78 -2.22
N SER A 102 1.04 -0.89 -2.46
CA SER A 102 0.79 0.48 -2.94
C SER A 102 2.05 1.09 -3.54
N PHE A 103 1.91 2.20 -4.29
CA PHE A 103 3.03 3.00 -4.78
C PHE A 103 3.30 4.14 -3.79
N TYR A 104 4.11 3.88 -2.75
CA TYR A 104 4.41 4.81 -1.67
C TYR A 104 5.73 5.56 -1.86
N ARG A 105 5.81 6.77 -1.27
CA ARG A 105 7.02 7.58 -1.19
C ARG A 105 6.98 8.48 0.05
N ASP A 106 8.04 8.50 0.84
CA ASP A 106 8.18 9.43 1.96
C ASP A 106 8.61 10.81 1.47
N TYR A 107 7.62 11.64 1.17
CA TYR A 107 7.87 13.02 0.73
C TYR A 107 8.45 13.90 1.83
N ARG A 108 8.20 13.60 3.11
CA ARG A 108 8.74 14.38 4.21
C ARG A 108 10.26 14.16 4.30
N ALA A 109 10.69 12.92 4.30
CA ALA A 109 12.11 12.58 4.28
C ALA A 109 12.79 13.17 3.02
N LEU A 110 12.18 12.99 1.84
CA LEU A 110 12.69 13.55 0.60
C LEU A 110 12.81 15.09 0.63
N SER A 111 11.82 15.81 1.15
CA SER A 111 11.84 17.27 1.24
C SER A 111 12.85 17.78 2.27
N ASN A 112 13.19 16.97 3.27
CA ASN A 112 14.25 17.26 4.23
C ASN A 112 15.66 16.94 3.69
N GLY A 113 15.77 16.48 2.43
CA GLY A 113 17.04 16.16 1.79
C GLY A 113 17.59 14.77 2.15
N ASP A 114 16.77 13.92 2.77
CA ASP A 114 17.15 12.55 3.06
C ASP A 114 17.26 11.76 1.74
N LYS A 115 18.45 11.26 1.46
CA LYS A 115 18.72 10.47 0.25
C LYS A 115 18.22 9.03 0.39
N ASP A 116 18.02 8.55 1.62
CA ASP A 116 17.57 7.18 1.93
C ASP A 116 16.08 7.13 2.29
N TYR A 117 15.30 8.09 1.77
CA TYR A 117 13.84 8.07 1.97
C TYR A 117 13.22 6.78 1.47
N THR A 118 12.22 6.30 2.19
CA THR A 118 11.47 5.09 1.85
C THR A 118 10.61 5.30 0.62
N SER A 119 10.68 4.41 -0.35
CA SER A 119 9.81 4.40 -1.53
C SER A 119 9.66 3.01 -2.13
N THR A 120 8.55 2.79 -2.84
CA THR A 120 8.29 1.53 -3.53
C THR A 120 9.46 1.10 -4.41
N THR A 121 9.95 2.00 -5.26
CA THR A 121 11.02 1.67 -6.21
C THR A 121 12.32 1.27 -5.51
N LYS A 122 12.70 1.98 -4.43
CA LYS A 122 13.90 1.65 -3.66
C LYS A 122 13.76 0.30 -2.96
N ASP A 123 12.62 0.06 -2.32
CA ASP A 123 12.39 -1.20 -1.62
C ASP A 123 12.37 -2.37 -2.59
N VAL A 124 11.66 -2.26 -3.72
CA VAL A 124 11.63 -3.33 -4.73
C VAL A 124 13.02 -3.57 -5.31
N LYS A 125 13.80 -2.52 -5.60
CA LYS A 125 15.19 -2.68 -6.10
C LYS A 125 16.06 -3.43 -5.09
N ARG A 126 15.96 -3.12 -3.80
CA ARG A 126 16.66 -3.84 -2.73
C ARG A 126 16.22 -5.30 -2.66
N LEU A 127 14.91 -5.56 -2.67
CA LEU A 127 14.35 -6.90 -2.60
C LEU A 127 14.74 -7.75 -3.82
N ILE A 128 14.83 -7.17 -5.02
CA ILE A 128 15.35 -7.87 -6.20
C ILE A 128 16.78 -8.33 -5.94
N GLY A 129 17.66 -7.46 -5.45
CA GLY A 129 19.04 -7.86 -5.14
C GLY A 129 19.12 -8.98 -4.09
N GLU A 130 18.31 -8.90 -3.03
CA GLU A 130 18.26 -9.94 -2.00
C GLU A 130 17.74 -11.29 -2.54
N LEU A 131 16.81 -11.29 -3.50
CA LEU A 131 16.30 -12.49 -4.16
C LEU A 131 17.30 -13.07 -5.17
N GLU A 132 18.01 -12.22 -5.92
CA GLU A 132 19.08 -12.67 -6.83
C GLU A 132 20.22 -13.36 -6.06
N GLU A 133 20.60 -12.82 -4.88
CA GLU A 133 21.57 -13.47 -4.00
C GLU A 133 21.11 -14.85 -3.50
N GLN A 134 19.81 -15.09 -3.41
CA GLN A 134 19.23 -16.38 -3.07
C GLN A 134 19.16 -17.35 -4.27
N GLY A 135 19.51 -16.91 -5.47
CA GLY A 135 19.58 -17.72 -6.68
C GLY A 135 18.21 -18.09 -7.24
N ILE A 136 17.30 -17.13 -7.33
CA ILE A 136 15.98 -17.33 -7.95
C ILE A 136 16.11 -17.61 -9.46
N ASP A 137 15.25 -18.47 -9.99
CA ASP A 137 15.13 -18.75 -11.43
C ASP A 137 14.18 -17.78 -12.16
N GLY A 138 13.36 -17.03 -11.41
CA GLY A 138 12.40 -16.10 -11.97
C GLY A 138 11.81 -15.17 -10.90
N LEU A 139 11.20 -14.07 -11.34
CA LEU A 139 10.64 -13.06 -10.46
C LEU A 139 9.18 -12.76 -10.83
N ILE A 140 8.36 -12.59 -9.81
CA ILE A 140 6.96 -12.14 -9.93
C ILE A 140 6.80 -10.85 -9.12
N ILE A 141 6.28 -9.80 -9.74
CA ILE A 141 5.79 -8.61 -9.05
C ILE A 141 4.28 -8.75 -8.86
N ASP A 142 3.86 -8.94 -7.62
CA ASP A 142 2.46 -9.11 -7.27
C ASP A 142 1.80 -7.76 -6.96
N LEU A 143 0.95 -7.31 -7.87
CA LEU A 143 0.15 -6.08 -7.76
C LEU A 143 -1.31 -6.37 -7.40
N ARG A 144 -1.65 -7.59 -7.05
CA ARG A 144 -3.00 -7.92 -6.59
C ARG A 144 -3.28 -7.15 -5.30
N ASN A 145 -4.46 -6.52 -5.22
CA ASN A 145 -4.86 -5.64 -4.12
C ASN A 145 -4.01 -4.35 -3.99
N ASN A 146 -3.19 -3.99 -4.99
CA ASN A 146 -2.53 -2.71 -5.00
C ASN A 146 -3.56 -1.57 -5.10
N GLY A 147 -3.59 -0.70 -4.09
CA GLY A 147 -4.53 0.43 -4.01
C GLY A 147 -4.15 1.63 -4.88
N GLY A 148 -3.08 1.55 -5.67
CA GLY A 148 -2.53 2.70 -6.39
C GLY A 148 -1.52 3.47 -5.55
N GLY A 149 -1.40 4.77 -5.80
CA GLY A 149 -0.46 5.65 -5.08
C GLY A 149 0.21 6.67 -6.00
N HIS A 150 1.51 6.89 -5.83
CA HIS A 150 2.25 7.89 -6.59
C HIS A 150 2.61 7.42 -7.99
N LEU A 151 2.13 8.14 -9.00
CA LEU A 151 2.41 7.81 -10.42
C LEU A 151 3.92 7.79 -10.72
N THR A 152 4.69 8.66 -10.07
CA THR A 152 6.15 8.68 -10.21
C THR A 152 6.83 7.41 -9.69
N GLU A 153 6.26 6.78 -8.64
CA GLU A 153 6.76 5.49 -8.17
C GLU A 153 6.36 4.36 -9.12
N ALA A 154 5.15 4.38 -9.67
CA ALA A 154 4.73 3.39 -10.66
C ALA A 154 5.60 3.43 -11.92
N THR A 155 5.95 4.64 -12.41
CA THR A 155 6.84 4.79 -13.57
C THR A 155 8.28 4.35 -13.25
N ALA A 156 8.81 4.73 -12.09
CA ALA A 156 10.15 4.36 -11.67
C ALA A 156 10.27 2.85 -11.37
N LEU A 157 9.21 2.23 -10.81
CA LEU A 157 9.17 0.78 -10.64
C LEU A 157 9.24 0.06 -11.99
N SER A 158 8.49 0.54 -12.99
CA SER A 158 8.55 -0.02 -14.34
C SER A 158 9.95 0.09 -14.95
N GLY A 159 10.66 1.18 -14.66
CA GLY A 159 12.06 1.41 -15.08
C GLY A 159 13.06 0.40 -14.50
N LEU A 160 12.71 -0.35 -13.44
CA LEU A 160 13.57 -1.45 -12.97
C LEU A 160 13.63 -2.63 -13.95
N PHE A 161 12.70 -2.70 -14.92
CA PHE A 161 12.55 -3.82 -15.85
C PHE A 161 12.72 -3.45 -17.32
N ILE A 162 12.91 -2.16 -17.62
CA ILE A 162 13.15 -1.64 -18.97
C ILE A 162 14.38 -0.72 -18.98
N ASP A 163 15.12 -0.68 -20.06
CA ASP A 163 16.31 0.18 -20.17
C ASP A 163 15.96 1.66 -20.22
N ASN A 164 14.95 2.01 -20.96
CA ASN A 164 14.38 3.36 -21.05
C ASN A 164 13.10 3.33 -21.89
N GLY A 165 12.40 4.45 -21.93
CA GLY A 165 11.28 4.65 -22.84
C GLY A 165 9.97 5.04 -22.15
N PRO A 166 8.90 5.12 -22.92
CA PRO A 166 7.59 5.55 -22.41
C PRO A 166 6.94 4.44 -21.57
N VAL A 167 6.59 4.81 -20.34
CA VAL A 167 5.86 3.94 -19.41
C VAL A 167 4.37 4.24 -19.45
N VAL A 168 3.99 5.52 -19.47
CA VAL A 168 2.61 5.97 -19.42
C VAL A 168 2.35 7.05 -20.47
N GLN A 169 1.20 6.96 -21.14
CA GLN A 169 0.68 8.03 -21.98
C GLN A 169 -0.61 8.58 -21.37
N LEU A 170 -0.67 9.90 -21.25
CA LEU A 170 -1.84 10.63 -20.74
C LEU A 170 -2.43 11.44 -21.88
N ARG A 171 -3.72 11.23 -22.18
CA ARG A 171 -4.46 12.04 -23.15
C ARG A 171 -5.42 12.97 -22.41
N ASN A 172 -5.21 14.26 -22.52
CA ASN A 172 -6.07 15.27 -21.94
C ASN A 172 -7.37 15.44 -22.74
N SER A 173 -8.38 16.07 -22.12
CA SER A 173 -9.69 16.34 -22.76
C SER A 173 -9.57 17.18 -24.03
N ASN A 174 -8.54 18.00 -24.16
CA ASN A 174 -8.22 18.78 -25.39
C ASN A 174 -7.49 17.96 -26.47
N GLY A 175 -7.33 16.65 -26.28
CA GLY A 175 -6.68 15.73 -27.20
C GLY A 175 -5.15 15.73 -27.15
N ARG A 176 -4.52 16.59 -26.32
CA ARG A 176 -3.07 16.60 -26.15
C ARG A 176 -2.60 15.33 -25.45
N ILE A 177 -1.58 14.70 -26.01
CA ILE A 177 -0.91 13.53 -25.41
C ILE A 177 0.36 14.02 -24.72
N SER A 178 0.51 13.68 -23.44
CA SER A 178 1.76 13.76 -22.69
C SER A 178 2.26 12.36 -22.37
N ARG A 179 3.56 12.20 -22.34
CA ARG A 179 4.25 10.93 -22.12
C ARG A 179 5.06 11.04 -20.83
N LEU A 180 5.01 10.02 -20.02
CA LEU A 180 5.91 9.83 -18.89
C LEU A 180 6.85 8.69 -19.24
N ASP A 181 8.12 9.00 -19.26
CA ASP A 181 9.20 8.05 -19.54
C ASP A 181 9.75 7.51 -18.20
N ASP A 182 10.56 6.47 -18.28
CA ASP A 182 11.35 6.01 -17.16
C ASP A 182 12.21 7.16 -16.62
N PRO A 183 12.14 7.48 -15.32
CA PRO A 183 12.91 8.57 -14.73
C PRO A 183 14.38 8.20 -14.45
N ASP A 184 14.80 6.94 -14.59
CA ASP A 184 16.19 6.54 -14.37
C ASP A 184 17.08 7.00 -15.53
N PRO A 185 18.08 7.87 -15.28
CA PRO A 185 18.97 8.34 -16.33
C PRO A 185 20.00 7.28 -16.78
N VAL A 186 20.10 6.18 -16.04
CA VAL A 186 21.07 5.10 -16.34
C VAL A 186 20.30 3.90 -16.89
N PRO A 187 20.44 3.57 -18.19
CA PRO A 187 19.77 2.43 -18.79
C PRO A 187 20.35 1.12 -18.21
N ARG A 188 19.80 0.68 -17.11
CA ARG A 188 20.12 -0.61 -16.47
C ARG A 188 18.86 -1.16 -15.84
N VAL A 189 18.41 -2.29 -16.37
CA VAL A 189 17.38 -3.08 -15.70
C VAL A 189 17.94 -3.64 -14.39
N ALA A 190 17.12 -3.65 -13.36
CA ALA A 190 17.47 -4.25 -12.08
C ALA A 190 17.37 -5.77 -12.11
N TYR A 191 16.54 -6.30 -13.02
CA TYR A 191 16.35 -7.74 -13.22
C TYR A 191 16.06 -8.03 -14.69
N ASN A 192 16.80 -8.95 -15.30
CA ASN A 192 16.61 -9.30 -16.71
C ASN A 192 16.38 -10.82 -16.96
N GLY A 193 16.03 -11.60 -15.93
CA GLY A 193 15.73 -13.03 -16.00
C GLY A 193 16.95 -13.92 -15.81
#